data_ee2ee67ee820f0d66ea6eb142db383ac
#
_entry.id   ee2ee67ee820f0d66ea6eb142db383ac
#
_cell.length_a   1.000
_cell.length_b   1.000
_cell.length_c   1.000
_cell.angle_alpha   90.00
_cell.angle_beta   90.00
_cell.angle_gamma   90.00
#
_symmetry.space_group_name_H-M   'P 1'
#
loop_
_entity.id
_entity.type
_entity.pdbx_description
1 polymer ?
#
loop_
_entity_poly.entity_id
_entity_poly.type
_entity_poly.pdbx_seq_one_letter_code
_entity_poly.pdbx_strand_id
1 'polypeptide(L)'
;SKDIGISQTKIQKLLYIYQNQPELIKYIDDDRMTIHSAWLETKRQMNTISLSEHRSNRNQNSPLLSKDFTLYLKSSESMDELTDQSIDLVVTSPPYWKKRNYGVDGQIGLETSPNDYLTSLLKVCDECKRVLKDDGSMFIVIGDTFNSYGSLQNIPQRLSIELTDRGWLSRNWLVWHKTNPKPESVKTRWNTSYEFVLFFTKSQNYYFDID
;
A
#
# COMPACT_ATOMS: atom_id res chain seq x y z
N SER A 1 9.11 -33.32 36.11
CA SER A 1 8.69 -33.03 34.73
C SER A 1 9.90 -32.52 33.95
N LYS A 2 10.30 -33.23 32.91
CA LYS A 2 11.35 -32.78 32.01
C LYS A 2 10.75 -31.68 31.16
N ASP A 3 11.30 -30.46 31.28
CA ASP A 3 10.97 -29.37 30.37
C ASP A 3 11.32 -29.80 28.94
N ILE A 4 10.29 -29.99 28.13
CA ILE A 4 10.44 -30.20 26.72
C ILE A 4 10.81 -28.84 26.12
N GLY A 5 12.11 -28.63 25.84
CA GLY A 5 12.69 -27.35 25.39
C GLY A 5 12.18 -26.84 24.03
N ILE A 6 10.86 -26.77 23.84
CA ILE A 6 10.22 -26.25 22.64
C ILE A 6 9.87 -24.78 22.91
N SER A 7 10.38 -23.86 22.08
CA SER A 7 10.07 -22.42 22.22
C SER A 7 8.59 -22.15 21.98
N GLN A 8 8.03 -21.16 22.67
CA GLN A 8 6.64 -20.72 22.50
C GLN A 8 6.27 -20.46 21.02
N THR A 9 7.18 -19.89 20.26
CA THR A 9 7.00 -19.65 18.81
C THR A 9 6.85 -20.95 18.00
N LYS A 10 7.56 -22.01 18.37
CA LYS A 10 7.41 -23.34 17.73
C LYS A 10 6.05 -23.94 18.05
N ILE A 11 5.58 -23.81 19.28
CA ILE A 11 4.26 -24.30 19.72
C ILE A 11 3.15 -23.58 18.96
N GLN A 12 3.23 -22.26 18.84
CA GLN A 12 2.26 -21.49 18.07
C GLN A 12 2.19 -21.89 16.59
N LYS A 13 3.33 -22.14 15.97
CA LYS A 13 3.39 -22.65 14.58
C LYS A 13 2.76 -24.02 14.43
N LEU A 14 3.05 -24.95 15.33
CA LEU A 14 2.44 -26.28 15.34
C LEU A 14 0.94 -26.23 15.53
N LEU A 15 0.43 -25.42 16.45
CA LEU A 15 -1.01 -25.23 16.65
C LEU A 15 -1.68 -24.67 15.40
N TYR A 16 -1.06 -23.70 14.74
CA TYR A 16 -1.56 -23.14 13.50
C TYR A 16 -1.63 -24.18 12.37
N ILE A 17 -0.61 -25.02 12.21
CA ILE A 17 -0.58 -26.12 11.23
C ILE A 17 -1.67 -27.14 11.58
N TYR A 18 -1.77 -27.56 12.83
CA TYR A 18 -2.75 -28.54 13.29
C TYR A 18 -4.20 -28.09 13.04
N GLN A 19 -4.48 -26.81 13.23
CA GLN A 19 -5.82 -26.23 13.02
C GLN A 19 -6.21 -26.10 11.54
N ASN A 20 -5.25 -25.90 10.64
CA ASN A 20 -5.52 -25.54 9.24
C ASN A 20 -5.13 -26.63 8.24
N GLN A 21 -4.11 -27.45 8.56
CA GLN A 21 -3.61 -28.54 7.73
C GLN A 21 -2.99 -29.66 8.58
N PRO A 22 -3.82 -30.41 9.34
CA PRO A 22 -3.32 -31.43 10.27
C PRO A 22 -2.53 -32.55 9.58
N GLU A 23 -2.75 -32.79 8.30
CA GLU A 23 -2.00 -33.78 7.51
C GLU A 23 -0.51 -33.48 7.40
N LEU A 24 -0.09 -32.21 7.50
CA LEU A 24 1.32 -31.83 7.47
C LEU A 24 2.07 -32.22 8.74
N ILE A 25 1.38 -32.49 9.85
CA ILE A 25 2.03 -32.94 11.09
C ILE A 25 2.77 -34.25 10.87
N LYS A 26 2.19 -35.20 10.11
CA LYS A 26 2.84 -36.46 9.77
C LYS A 26 4.19 -36.28 9.05
N TYR A 27 4.29 -35.29 8.16
CA TYR A 27 5.55 -35.01 7.47
C TYR A 27 6.61 -34.37 8.39
N ILE A 28 6.15 -33.69 9.44
CA ILE A 28 7.06 -33.16 10.48
C ILE A 28 7.55 -34.30 11.36
N ASP A 29 6.67 -35.21 11.78
CA ASP A 29 7.02 -36.36 12.62
C ASP A 29 7.93 -37.34 11.90
N ASP A 30 7.80 -37.46 10.57
CA ASP A 30 8.67 -38.32 9.73
C ASP A 30 9.97 -37.59 9.31
N ASP A 31 10.31 -36.45 9.87
CA ASP A 31 11.48 -35.60 9.52
C ASP A 31 11.58 -35.20 8.03
N ARG A 32 10.48 -35.32 7.29
CA ARG A 32 10.41 -34.92 5.87
C ARG A 32 10.19 -33.43 5.67
N MET A 33 9.76 -32.73 6.71
CA MET A 33 9.45 -31.31 6.67
C MET A 33 9.75 -30.65 8.03
N THR A 34 10.32 -29.44 8.01
CA THR A 34 10.50 -28.68 9.24
C THR A 34 9.20 -27.99 9.66
N ILE A 35 9.03 -27.72 10.97
CA ILE A 35 7.87 -26.94 11.47
C ILE A 35 7.75 -25.61 10.75
N HIS A 36 8.87 -24.97 10.40
CA HIS A 36 8.86 -23.68 9.71
C HIS A 36 8.38 -23.78 8.26
N SER A 37 8.85 -24.80 7.52
CA SER A 37 8.40 -25.02 6.13
C SER A 37 6.95 -25.46 6.06
N ALA A 38 6.49 -26.32 6.98
CA ALA A 38 5.07 -26.70 7.07
C ALA A 38 4.18 -25.49 7.39
N TRP A 39 4.61 -24.61 8.30
CA TRP A 39 3.88 -23.39 8.61
C TRP A 39 3.79 -22.41 7.42
N LEU A 40 4.87 -22.25 6.66
CA LEU A 40 4.87 -21.44 5.43
C LEU A 40 3.92 -22.02 4.37
N GLU A 41 3.93 -23.35 4.19
CA GLU A 41 3.05 -24.04 3.25
C GLU A 41 1.58 -23.88 3.66
N THR A 42 1.27 -24.08 4.95
CA THR A 42 -0.10 -23.84 5.48
C THR A 42 -0.55 -22.41 5.20
N LYS A 43 0.27 -21.40 5.47
CA LYS A 43 -0.04 -20.01 5.16
C LYS A 43 -0.27 -19.76 3.68
N ARG A 44 0.55 -20.35 2.82
CA ARG A 44 0.43 -20.21 1.37
C ARG A 44 -0.89 -20.78 0.87
N GLN A 45 -1.28 -21.96 1.32
CA GLN A 45 -2.53 -22.61 0.92
C GLN A 45 -3.75 -21.86 1.46
N MET A 46 -3.73 -21.44 2.73
CA MET A 46 -4.81 -20.62 3.31
C MET A 46 -4.99 -19.30 2.55
N ASN A 47 -3.91 -18.64 2.17
CA ASN A 47 -3.98 -17.43 1.32
C ASN A 47 -4.54 -17.75 -0.08
N THR A 48 -4.20 -18.90 -0.66
CA THR A 48 -4.71 -19.33 -1.97
C THR A 48 -6.19 -19.65 -1.92
N ILE A 49 -6.66 -20.32 -0.85
CA ILE A 49 -8.08 -20.62 -0.61
C ILE A 49 -8.86 -19.31 -0.43
N SER A 50 -8.39 -18.41 0.41
CA SER A 50 -8.98 -17.08 0.61
C SER A 50 -9.07 -16.31 -0.71
N LEU A 51 -8.01 -16.31 -1.53
CA LEU A 51 -7.99 -15.68 -2.84
C LEU A 51 -8.93 -16.36 -3.85
N SER A 52 -9.10 -17.68 -3.80
CA SER A 52 -10.03 -18.40 -4.68
C SER A 52 -11.50 -18.19 -4.28
N GLU A 53 -11.78 -18.15 -3.00
CA GLU A 53 -13.11 -17.79 -2.46
C GLU A 53 -13.47 -16.34 -2.81
N HIS A 54 -12.53 -15.42 -2.71
CA HIS A 54 -12.70 -14.05 -3.16
C HIS A 54 -12.84 -13.94 -4.69
N ARG A 55 -12.22 -14.84 -5.48
CA ARG A 55 -12.37 -14.87 -6.95
C ARG A 55 -13.72 -15.44 -7.41
N SER A 56 -14.25 -16.43 -6.73
CA SER A 56 -15.59 -16.99 -7.06
C SER A 56 -16.74 -16.03 -6.73
N ASN A 57 -16.55 -15.12 -5.77
CA ASN A 57 -17.49 -14.05 -5.45
C ASN A 57 -17.33 -12.78 -6.31
N ARG A 58 -16.36 -12.73 -7.25
CA ARG A 58 -16.05 -11.55 -8.07
C ARG A 58 -17.04 -11.22 -9.19
N ASN A 59 -18.13 -11.97 -9.35
CA ASN A 59 -19.14 -11.66 -10.37
C ASN A 59 -20.22 -10.67 -9.92
N GLN A 60 -20.04 -9.98 -8.80
CA GLN A 60 -20.94 -8.91 -8.38
C GLN A 60 -20.11 -7.66 -8.06
N ASN A 61 -20.34 -6.58 -8.80
CA ASN A 61 -19.84 -5.23 -8.54
C ASN A 61 -20.41 -4.61 -7.25
N SER A 62 -20.70 -5.43 -6.26
CA SER A 62 -21.19 -4.98 -4.97
C SER A 62 -20.02 -4.66 -4.06
N PRO A 63 -20.02 -3.52 -3.35
CA PRO A 63 -18.98 -3.18 -2.39
C PRO A 63 -18.94 -4.22 -1.28
N LEU A 64 -17.73 -4.59 -0.83
CA LEU A 64 -17.57 -5.41 0.36
C LEU A 64 -17.87 -4.54 1.58
N LEU A 65 -19.03 -4.74 2.19
CA LEU A 65 -19.49 -3.98 3.34
C LEU A 65 -19.19 -4.72 4.63
N SER A 66 -18.57 -4.05 5.59
CA SER A 66 -18.44 -4.44 6.98
C SER A 66 -18.98 -3.31 7.87
N LYS A 67 -19.16 -3.57 9.16
CA LYS A 67 -19.49 -2.49 10.11
C LYS A 67 -18.39 -1.42 10.18
N ASP A 68 -17.15 -1.81 9.90
CA ASP A 68 -15.96 -1.00 10.16
C ASP A 68 -15.29 -0.47 8.89
N PHE A 69 -15.59 -1.05 7.70
CA PHE A 69 -14.99 -0.60 6.44
C PHE A 69 -15.84 -0.96 5.21
N THR A 70 -15.60 -0.24 4.12
CA THR A 70 -16.16 -0.52 2.80
C THR A 70 -15.04 -0.60 1.77
N LEU A 71 -15.05 -1.62 0.91
CA LEU A 71 -14.10 -1.75 -0.20
C LEU A 71 -14.84 -1.61 -1.53
N TYR A 72 -14.32 -0.74 -2.38
CA TYR A 72 -14.79 -0.56 -3.75
C TYR A 72 -13.75 -1.09 -4.73
N LEU A 73 -14.16 -1.97 -5.66
CA LEU A 73 -13.29 -2.53 -6.70
C LEU A 73 -13.37 -1.67 -7.96
N LYS A 74 -12.77 -0.49 -7.92
CA LYS A 74 -12.73 0.46 -9.05
C LYS A 74 -11.54 1.40 -8.93
N SER A 75 -11.29 2.19 -9.98
CA SER A 75 -10.30 3.26 -9.94
C SER A 75 -10.76 4.39 -9.03
N SER A 76 -9.86 4.96 -8.23
CA SER A 76 -10.09 6.17 -7.44
C SER A 76 -10.03 7.46 -8.27
N GLU A 77 -9.89 7.39 -9.60
CA GLU A 77 -10.06 8.55 -10.49
C GLU A 77 -11.52 9.06 -10.51
N SER A 78 -12.48 8.25 -10.03
CA SER A 78 -13.87 8.61 -9.77
C SER A 78 -14.32 7.91 -8.50
N MET A 79 -14.82 8.66 -7.52
CA MET A 79 -15.31 8.19 -6.22
C MET A 79 -16.81 8.54 -6.06
N ASP A 80 -17.62 8.22 -7.07
CA ASP A 80 -19.05 8.58 -7.13
C ASP A 80 -19.86 8.03 -5.96
N GLU A 81 -19.35 6.98 -5.29
CA GLU A 81 -19.96 6.39 -4.10
C GLU A 81 -19.82 7.25 -2.84
N LEU A 82 -18.89 8.20 -2.87
CA LEU A 82 -18.63 9.10 -1.76
C LEU A 82 -19.25 10.48 -2.05
N THR A 83 -20.00 10.98 -1.10
CA THR A 83 -20.54 12.33 -1.18
C THR A 83 -19.42 13.36 -0.98
N ASP A 84 -19.64 14.58 -1.51
CA ASP A 84 -18.75 15.70 -1.29
C ASP A 84 -18.59 15.96 0.21
N GLN A 85 -17.38 16.33 0.64
CA GLN A 85 -17.08 16.72 2.01
C GLN A 85 -17.53 15.72 3.08
N SER A 86 -17.39 14.42 2.80
CA SER A 86 -17.79 13.33 3.73
C SER A 86 -16.61 12.65 4.42
N ILE A 87 -15.38 12.86 3.95
CA ILE A 87 -14.18 12.19 4.41
C ILE A 87 -13.34 13.12 5.27
N ASP A 88 -12.91 12.64 6.43
CA ASP A 88 -12.07 13.41 7.36
C ASP A 88 -10.59 13.34 6.99
N LEU A 89 -10.14 12.18 6.50
CA LEU A 89 -8.72 11.90 6.25
C LEU A 89 -8.54 11.04 5.01
N VAL A 90 -7.60 11.44 4.14
CA VAL A 90 -7.10 10.63 3.06
C VAL A 90 -5.64 10.22 3.35
N VAL A 91 -5.37 8.92 3.36
CA VAL A 91 -4.00 8.38 3.42
C VAL A 91 -3.81 7.44 2.24
N THR A 92 -2.82 7.71 1.40
CA THR A 92 -2.60 6.91 0.20
C THR A 92 -1.11 6.73 -0.10
N SER A 93 -0.79 5.62 -0.75
CA SER A 93 0.48 5.36 -1.40
C SER A 93 0.15 4.91 -2.84
N PRO A 94 0.07 5.85 -3.79
CA PRO A 94 -0.28 5.52 -5.17
C PRO A 94 0.79 4.61 -5.79
N PRO A 95 0.47 3.88 -6.87
CA PRO A 95 1.49 3.14 -7.61
C PRO A 95 2.59 4.09 -8.08
N TYR A 96 3.85 3.79 -7.74
CA TYR A 96 4.98 4.64 -8.13
C TYR A 96 5.31 4.46 -9.61
N TRP A 97 5.63 5.52 -10.30
CA TRP A 97 5.91 5.52 -11.73
C TRP A 97 7.02 4.52 -12.11
N LYS A 98 6.69 3.59 -13.00
CA LYS A 98 7.56 2.50 -13.51
C LYS A 98 8.20 1.61 -12.45
N LYS A 99 7.63 1.52 -11.23
CA LYS A 99 8.16 0.65 -10.17
C LYS A 99 7.54 -0.75 -10.18
N ARG A 100 6.24 -0.87 -10.41
CA ARG A 100 5.53 -2.15 -10.37
C ARG A 100 4.45 -2.23 -11.44
N ASN A 101 4.39 -3.37 -12.12
CA ASN A 101 3.24 -3.75 -12.92
C ASN A 101 2.40 -4.75 -12.11
N TYR A 102 1.15 -4.39 -11.85
CA TYR A 102 0.19 -5.22 -11.12
C TYR A 102 -0.65 -6.10 -12.08
N GLY A 103 -0.44 -5.98 -13.40
CA GLY A 103 -1.13 -6.78 -14.42
C GLY A 103 -2.60 -6.37 -14.63
N VAL A 104 -2.94 -5.12 -14.37
CA VAL A 104 -4.28 -4.56 -14.56
C VAL A 104 -4.23 -3.50 -15.66
N ASP A 105 -5.14 -3.63 -16.63
CA ASP A 105 -5.26 -2.64 -17.70
C ASP A 105 -5.67 -1.27 -17.13
N GLY A 106 -5.07 -0.20 -17.67
CA GLY A 106 -5.29 1.16 -17.18
C GLY A 106 -4.66 1.48 -15.81
N GLN A 107 -3.76 0.63 -15.32
CA GLN A 107 -3.03 0.85 -14.09
C GLN A 107 -2.27 2.19 -14.13
N ILE A 108 -2.47 3.03 -13.12
CA ILE A 108 -1.62 4.20 -12.86
C ILE A 108 -0.21 3.73 -12.49
N GLY A 109 0.82 4.42 -13.01
CA GLY A 109 2.23 4.13 -12.76
C GLY A 109 2.95 3.43 -13.90
N LEU A 110 2.27 3.13 -15.03
CA LEU A 110 2.86 2.56 -16.25
C LEU A 110 2.89 3.52 -17.43
N GLU A 111 2.51 4.77 -17.22
CA GLU A 111 2.45 5.80 -18.26
C GLU A 111 3.81 6.00 -18.95
N THR A 112 3.76 6.49 -20.20
CA THR A 112 4.97 6.65 -21.02
C THR A 112 5.90 7.73 -20.48
N SER A 113 5.30 8.83 -19.97
CA SER A 113 6.06 9.98 -19.46
C SER A 113 5.71 10.30 -18.00
N PRO A 114 6.61 10.99 -17.27
CA PRO A 114 6.30 11.50 -15.92
C PRO A 114 5.10 12.43 -15.89
N ASN A 115 4.89 13.22 -16.95
CA ASN A 115 3.78 14.16 -17.02
C ASN A 115 2.43 13.45 -17.18
N ASP A 116 2.36 12.38 -17.98
CA ASP A 116 1.14 11.56 -18.09
C ASP A 116 0.80 10.90 -16.77
N TYR A 117 1.81 10.38 -16.07
CA TYR A 117 1.65 9.83 -14.72
C TYR A 117 1.11 10.86 -13.73
N LEU A 118 1.68 12.07 -13.73
CA LEU A 118 1.20 13.15 -12.87
C LEU A 118 -0.25 13.51 -13.22
N THR A 119 -0.60 13.55 -14.51
CA THR A 119 -1.98 13.81 -14.96
C THR A 119 -2.95 12.77 -14.40
N SER A 120 -2.59 11.48 -14.42
CA SER A 120 -3.40 10.42 -13.82
C SER A 120 -3.55 10.57 -12.31
N LEU A 121 -2.45 10.87 -11.59
CA LEU A 121 -2.50 11.10 -10.15
C LEU A 121 -3.33 12.33 -9.77
N LEU A 122 -3.25 13.40 -10.56
CA LEU A 122 -3.99 14.63 -10.28
C LEU A 122 -5.50 14.44 -10.38
N LYS A 123 -6.01 13.58 -11.27
CA LYS A 123 -7.43 13.21 -11.29
C LYS A 123 -7.88 12.57 -9.97
N VAL A 124 -7.05 11.64 -9.44
CA VAL A 124 -7.31 11.04 -8.12
C VAL A 124 -7.29 12.10 -7.02
N CYS A 125 -6.33 13.02 -7.06
CA CYS A 125 -6.23 14.10 -6.07
C CYS A 125 -7.39 15.10 -6.16
N ASP A 126 -7.93 15.36 -7.36
CA ASP A 126 -9.11 16.18 -7.56
C ASP A 126 -10.36 15.53 -6.92
N GLU A 127 -10.53 14.21 -7.09
CA GLU A 127 -11.58 13.47 -6.38
C GLU A 127 -11.36 13.44 -4.86
N CYS A 128 -10.12 13.25 -4.41
CA CYS A 128 -9.79 13.39 -2.98
C CYS A 128 -10.19 14.77 -2.45
N LYS A 129 -9.96 15.84 -3.23
CA LYS A 129 -10.34 17.20 -2.85
C LYS A 129 -11.86 17.38 -2.74
N ARG A 130 -12.62 16.76 -3.64
CA ARG A 130 -14.09 16.79 -3.62
C ARG A 130 -14.66 16.10 -2.37
N VAL A 131 -14.19 14.88 -2.10
CA VAL A 131 -14.75 14.07 -0.99
C VAL A 131 -14.24 14.47 0.39
N LEU A 132 -13.06 15.09 0.49
CA LEU A 132 -12.45 15.53 1.74
C LEU A 132 -13.21 16.73 2.30
N LYS A 133 -13.49 16.74 3.61
CA LYS A 133 -14.04 17.88 4.34
C LYS A 133 -13.09 19.09 4.26
N ASP A 134 -13.61 20.30 4.52
CA ASP A 134 -12.79 21.53 4.46
C ASP A 134 -11.73 21.58 5.58
N ASP A 135 -11.98 20.93 6.70
CA ASP A 135 -11.05 20.75 7.83
C ASP A 135 -10.27 19.41 7.77
N GLY A 136 -10.46 18.63 6.69
CA GLY A 136 -9.82 17.34 6.50
C GLY A 136 -8.38 17.45 6.01
N SER A 137 -7.65 16.34 6.14
CA SER A 137 -6.22 16.23 5.82
C SER A 137 -5.95 15.13 4.80
N MET A 138 -4.92 15.33 3.96
CA MET A 138 -4.44 14.32 3.01
C MET A 138 -2.96 14.06 3.19
N PHE A 139 -2.59 12.76 3.30
CA PHE A 139 -1.22 12.29 3.34
C PHE A 139 -0.93 11.39 2.14
N ILE A 140 0.10 11.72 1.37
CA ILE A 140 0.53 10.96 0.20
C ILE A 140 1.95 10.43 0.44
N VAL A 141 2.09 9.11 0.57
CA VAL A 141 3.41 8.46 0.61
C VAL A 141 3.87 8.24 -0.82
N ILE A 142 5.00 8.84 -1.20
CA ILE A 142 5.48 8.77 -2.57
C ILE A 142 7.01 8.77 -2.64
N GLY A 143 7.55 7.88 -3.47
CA GLY A 143 8.96 7.82 -3.82
C GLY A 143 9.22 8.35 -5.22
N ASP A 144 10.51 8.65 -5.48
CA ASP A 144 10.95 9.07 -6.81
C ASP A 144 11.52 7.90 -7.62
N THR A 145 11.73 8.10 -8.90
CA THR A 145 12.39 7.17 -9.82
C THR A 145 13.52 7.86 -10.59
N PHE A 146 14.40 7.04 -11.15
CA PHE A 146 15.47 7.50 -12.00
C PHE A 146 15.13 7.21 -13.47
N ASN A 147 15.50 8.10 -14.38
CA ASN A 147 15.47 7.85 -15.82
C ASN A 147 16.66 6.98 -16.27
N SER A 148 16.73 6.69 -17.56
CA SER A 148 17.82 5.89 -18.17
C SER A 148 19.21 6.52 -18.01
N TYR A 149 19.31 7.82 -17.78
CA TYR A 149 20.57 8.54 -17.52
C TYR A 149 20.95 8.59 -16.04
N GLY A 150 20.15 7.97 -15.15
CA GLY A 150 20.39 7.98 -13.71
C GLY A 150 19.97 9.29 -13.02
N SER A 151 19.17 10.13 -13.66
CA SER A 151 18.64 11.37 -13.09
C SER A 151 17.27 11.14 -12.43
N LEU A 152 17.08 11.70 -11.24
CA LEU A 152 15.78 11.74 -10.55
C LEU A 152 14.73 12.44 -11.41
N GLN A 153 13.50 11.92 -11.40
CA GLN A 153 12.39 12.52 -12.14
C GLN A 153 11.67 13.61 -11.35
N ASN A 154 12.01 13.77 -10.07
CA ASN A 154 11.42 14.75 -9.15
C ASN A 154 9.88 14.59 -9.06
N ILE A 155 9.39 13.36 -9.06
CA ILE A 155 7.96 13.07 -9.00
C ILE A 155 7.28 13.67 -7.76
N PRO A 156 7.80 13.48 -6.53
CA PRO A 156 7.19 14.09 -5.34
C PRO A 156 7.12 15.60 -5.41
N GLN A 157 8.19 16.24 -5.92
CA GLN A 157 8.29 17.69 -6.06
C GLN A 157 7.29 18.24 -7.09
N ARG A 158 7.22 17.60 -8.26
CA ARG A 158 6.28 17.98 -9.32
C ARG A 158 4.84 17.83 -8.85
N LEU A 159 4.51 16.70 -8.21
CA LEU A 159 3.17 16.47 -7.66
C LEU A 159 2.80 17.54 -6.63
N SER A 160 3.73 17.89 -5.74
CA SER A 160 3.48 18.89 -4.71
C SER A 160 3.24 20.28 -5.30
N ILE A 161 4.00 20.68 -6.32
CA ILE A 161 3.83 21.96 -7.02
C ILE A 161 2.45 21.98 -7.70
N GLU A 162 2.12 20.97 -8.49
CA GLU A 162 0.84 20.85 -9.17
C GLU A 162 -0.36 20.90 -8.22
N LEU A 163 -0.27 20.23 -7.08
CA LEU A 163 -1.32 20.27 -6.05
C LEU A 163 -1.47 21.66 -5.45
N THR A 164 -0.34 22.33 -5.20
CA THR A 164 -0.36 23.70 -4.67
C THR A 164 -0.98 24.67 -5.67
N ASP A 165 -0.66 24.56 -6.96
CA ASP A 165 -1.24 25.37 -8.04
C ASP A 165 -2.75 25.12 -8.20
N ARG A 166 -3.24 23.93 -7.81
CA ARG A 166 -4.66 23.56 -7.74
C ARG A 166 -5.34 23.96 -6.42
N GLY A 167 -4.65 24.75 -5.59
CA GLY A 167 -5.19 25.32 -4.36
C GLY A 167 -5.20 24.36 -3.17
N TRP A 168 -4.34 23.35 -3.15
CA TRP A 168 -4.01 22.64 -1.93
C TRP A 168 -3.00 23.43 -1.11
N LEU A 169 -3.09 23.35 0.21
CA LEU A 169 -2.10 23.92 1.10
C LEU A 169 -1.09 22.84 1.50
N SER A 170 0.13 22.93 0.99
CA SER A 170 1.23 22.05 1.38
C SER A 170 1.69 22.42 2.80
N ARG A 171 1.53 21.52 3.75
CA ARG A 171 1.86 21.75 5.16
C ARG A 171 3.26 21.31 5.51
N ASN A 172 3.59 20.06 5.17
CA ASN A 172 4.89 19.47 5.48
C ASN A 172 5.29 18.45 4.43
N TRP A 173 6.60 18.26 4.32
CA TRP A 173 7.25 17.14 3.68
C TRP A 173 7.96 16.32 4.74
N LEU A 174 7.38 15.19 5.13
CA LEU A 174 8.00 14.29 6.08
C LEU A 174 8.89 13.32 5.33
N VAL A 175 10.06 13.03 5.87
CA VAL A 175 10.98 12.04 5.30
C VAL A 175 10.78 10.72 6.03
N TRP A 176 10.27 9.73 5.31
CA TRP A 176 10.22 8.37 5.82
C TRP A 176 11.53 7.67 5.53
N HIS A 177 12.43 7.66 6.52
CA HIS A 177 13.70 6.95 6.42
C HIS A 177 13.49 5.43 6.52
N LYS A 178 14.07 4.70 5.56
CA LYS A 178 14.04 3.23 5.53
C LYS A 178 15.30 2.69 6.20
N THR A 179 15.13 1.99 7.31
CA THR A 179 16.24 1.37 8.05
C THR A 179 16.87 0.19 7.29
N ASN A 180 16.11 -0.44 6.39
CA ASN A 180 16.57 -1.54 5.54
C ASN A 180 16.16 -1.30 4.08
N PRO A 181 16.78 -0.32 3.38
CA PRO A 181 16.47 -0.04 1.98
C PRO A 181 16.93 -1.20 1.09
N LYS A 182 16.18 -1.41 -0.02
CA LYS A 182 16.61 -2.39 -1.02
C LYS A 182 17.97 -1.98 -1.58
N PRO A 183 19.00 -2.85 -1.55
CA PRO A 183 20.30 -2.53 -2.12
C PRO A 183 20.19 -2.33 -3.64
N GLU A 184 20.90 -1.32 -4.15
CA GLU A 184 20.99 -1.04 -5.58
C GLU A 184 22.46 -1.18 -6.02
N SER A 185 22.69 -1.91 -7.11
CA SER A 185 24.04 -2.14 -7.68
C SER A 185 24.57 -0.91 -8.48
N VAL A 186 24.23 0.30 -8.06
CA VAL A 186 24.64 1.54 -8.72
C VAL A 186 25.90 2.07 -8.08
N LYS A 187 26.90 2.44 -8.90
CA LYS A 187 28.20 2.94 -8.44
C LYS A 187 28.35 4.46 -8.59
N THR A 188 27.40 5.15 -9.22
CA THR A 188 27.49 6.56 -9.61
C THR A 188 26.63 7.49 -8.76
N ARG A 189 25.87 6.96 -7.80
CA ARG A 189 25.01 7.71 -6.87
C ARG A 189 24.79 6.92 -5.57
N TRP A 190 24.31 7.61 -4.56
CA TRP A 190 23.90 6.99 -3.31
C TRP A 190 22.63 6.15 -3.48
N ASN A 191 22.52 5.10 -2.68
CA ASN A 191 21.30 4.32 -2.59
C ASN A 191 20.18 5.15 -1.95
N THR A 192 18.96 5.09 -2.52
CA THR A 192 17.81 5.80 -1.97
C THR A 192 17.26 5.04 -0.75
N SER A 193 17.36 5.67 0.42
CA SER A 193 16.92 5.10 1.71
C SER A 193 15.72 5.82 2.32
N TYR A 194 14.96 6.58 1.54
CA TYR A 194 13.82 7.34 2.01
C TYR A 194 12.69 7.41 0.98
N GLU A 195 11.52 7.75 1.47
CA GLU A 195 10.35 8.20 0.70
C GLU A 195 9.81 9.47 1.35
N PHE A 196 8.96 10.19 0.64
CA PHE A 196 8.30 11.37 1.20
C PHE A 196 6.87 11.01 1.63
N VAL A 197 6.44 11.62 2.74
CA VAL A 197 5.03 11.73 3.09
C VAL A 197 4.66 13.19 2.94
N LEU A 198 3.88 13.48 1.89
CA LEU A 198 3.42 14.84 1.60
C LEU A 198 2.13 15.08 2.38
N PHE A 199 2.10 16.12 3.19
CA PHE A 199 0.94 16.51 3.99
C PHE A 199 0.27 17.74 3.39
N PHE A 200 -1.03 17.58 3.05
CA PHE A 200 -1.86 18.63 2.45
C PHE A 200 -3.16 18.83 3.20
N THR A 201 -3.67 20.07 3.15
CA THR A 201 -5.02 20.42 3.60
C THR A 201 -5.72 21.30 2.57
N LYS A 202 -7.06 21.38 2.62
CA LYS A 202 -7.85 22.26 1.75
C LYS A 202 -7.87 23.70 2.26
N SER A 203 -7.88 23.88 3.58
CA SER A 203 -8.01 25.17 4.23
C SER A 203 -6.95 25.40 5.31
N GLN A 204 -6.86 26.60 5.84
CA GLN A 204 -6.00 26.91 6.98
C GLN A 204 -6.56 26.34 8.29
N ASN A 205 -7.88 26.20 8.37
CA ASN A 205 -8.58 25.64 9.52
C ASN A 205 -8.76 24.14 9.27
N TYR A 206 -7.91 23.32 9.85
CA TYR A 206 -7.97 21.87 9.75
C TYR A 206 -7.71 21.24 11.11
N TYR A 207 -8.21 20.01 11.30
CA TYR A 207 -7.95 19.28 12.52
C TYR A 207 -6.49 18.83 12.56
N PHE A 208 -5.81 19.19 13.65
CA PHE A 208 -4.45 18.75 13.91
C PHE A 208 -4.27 18.63 15.42
N ASP A 209 -3.95 17.40 15.87
CA ASP A 209 -3.66 17.06 17.27
C ASP A 209 -2.21 16.58 17.33
N ILE A 210 -1.41 17.23 18.14
CA ILE A 210 0.01 16.97 18.28
C ILE A 210 0.37 16.31 19.62
N ASP A 211 -0.60 16.19 20.56
CA ASP A 211 -0.40 15.68 21.90
C ASP A 211 -0.46 14.15 22.00
#